data_df10ed5307a0443a2f6cc5babff50fba
#
_entry.id   df10ed5307a0443a2f6cc5babff50fba
#
_cell.length_a   1.000
_cell.length_b   1.000
_cell.length_c   1.000
_cell.angle_alpha   90.00
_cell.angle_beta   90.00
_cell.angle_gamma   90.00
#
_symmetry.space_group_name_H-M   'P 1'
#
loop_
_entity.id
_entity.type
_entity.pdbx_description
1 polymer ?
#
loop_
_entity_poly.entity_id
_entity_poly.type
_entity_poly.pdbx_seq_one_letter_code
_entity_poly.pdbx_strand_id
1 'polypeptide(L)'
;MNFELTMEQQQLKDSVTNFARQHLGGKLGAYDFNKYWNACSEFGLFEMPVPNDLEGLDIDPLTMILVCEALGYGCKDNGFIFAINNHLFACMIPILKYGNKQQKEKYIPGLATGKLIGAHAMTEQEAGSDSFHIETTAQKDGDIYILNGSKSFISNAPIADVFIVFARTSPGKQGISAFIVEKDFPGVKVSKPFHKMGLNGSPMGE
;
A
#
# COMPACT_ATOMS: atom_id res chain seq x y z
N MET A 1 -13.02 -29.49 -1.35
CA MET A 1 -12.52 -28.18 -0.93
C MET A 1 -13.32 -27.84 0.32
N ASN A 2 -12.68 -27.62 1.48
CA ASN A 2 -13.37 -27.23 2.70
C ASN A 2 -13.29 -25.69 2.80
N PHE A 3 -14.44 -25.02 2.98
CA PHE A 3 -14.55 -23.58 3.15
C PHE A 3 -14.78 -23.16 4.61
N GLU A 4 -14.72 -24.14 5.54
CA GLU A 4 -14.83 -23.83 6.96
C GLU A 4 -13.56 -23.15 7.47
N LEU A 5 -13.72 -22.12 8.27
CA LEU A 5 -12.61 -21.45 8.93
C LEU A 5 -12.08 -22.31 10.07
N THR A 6 -10.77 -22.26 10.31
CA THR A 6 -10.22 -22.80 11.55
C THR A 6 -10.68 -21.97 12.75
N MET A 7 -10.58 -22.51 13.96
CA MET A 7 -10.91 -21.75 15.17
C MET A 7 -10.04 -20.50 15.31
N GLU A 8 -8.77 -20.57 14.95
CA GLU A 8 -7.83 -19.45 14.98
C GLU A 8 -8.23 -18.36 13.99
N GLN A 9 -8.59 -18.73 12.75
CA GLN A 9 -9.09 -17.81 11.74
C GLN A 9 -10.38 -17.12 12.19
N GLN A 10 -11.31 -17.87 12.79
CA GLN A 10 -12.56 -17.29 13.31
C GLN A 10 -12.28 -16.32 14.46
N GLN A 11 -11.41 -16.67 15.40
CA GLN A 11 -11.02 -15.79 16.50
C GLN A 11 -10.36 -14.51 16.03
N LEU A 12 -9.43 -14.61 15.05
CA LEU A 12 -8.78 -13.46 14.46
C LEU A 12 -9.79 -12.55 13.74
N LYS A 13 -10.69 -13.13 12.93
CA LYS A 13 -11.78 -12.40 12.26
C LYS A 13 -12.66 -11.65 13.24
N ASP A 14 -13.05 -12.29 14.33
CA ASP A 14 -13.88 -11.66 15.39
C ASP A 14 -13.11 -10.53 16.10
N SER A 15 -11.84 -10.75 16.42
CA SER A 15 -10.96 -9.76 17.02
C SER A 15 -10.82 -8.52 16.14
N VAL A 16 -10.50 -8.72 14.86
CA VAL A 16 -10.37 -7.64 13.88
C VAL A 16 -11.69 -6.88 13.68
N THR A 17 -12.81 -7.60 13.60
CA THR A 17 -14.14 -6.98 13.47
C THR A 17 -14.45 -6.09 14.66
N ASN A 18 -14.17 -6.57 15.89
CA ASN A 18 -14.38 -5.81 17.11
C ASN A 18 -13.45 -4.59 17.20
N PHE A 19 -12.17 -4.77 16.86
CA PHE A 19 -11.21 -3.68 16.74
C PHE A 19 -11.72 -2.59 15.78
N ALA A 20 -12.12 -2.98 14.56
CA ALA A 20 -12.59 -2.04 13.57
C ALA A 20 -13.84 -1.26 14.02
N ARG A 21 -14.81 -1.94 14.65
CA ARG A 21 -16.01 -1.30 15.21
C ARG A 21 -15.69 -0.29 16.33
N GLN A 22 -14.74 -0.60 17.20
CA GLN A 22 -14.38 0.23 18.34
C GLN A 22 -13.51 1.42 17.96
N HIS A 23 -12.54 1.20 17.08
CA HIS A 23 -11.49 2.18 16.79
C HIS A 23 -11.65 2.89 15.45
N LEU A 24 -12.30 2.24 14.46
CA LEU A 24 -12.48 2.77 13.10
C LEU A 24 -13.94 3.15 12.79
N GLY A 25 -14.82 3.09 13.79
CA GLY A 25 -16.27 3.25 13.67
C GLY A 25 -16.80 4.69 13.74
N GLY A 26 -15.98 5.72 13.54
CA GLY A 26 -16.36 7.12 13.63
C GLY A 26 -17.53 7.52 12.70
N LYS A 27 -18.12 8.72 12.94
CA LYS A 27 -19.19 9.25 12.06
C LYS A 27 -18.62 9.51 10.68
N LEU A 28 -19.37 9.16 9.62
CA LEU A 28 -19.06 9.55 8.25
C LEU A 28 -18.80 11.08 8.19
N GLY A 29 -17.64 11.48 7.70
CA GLY A 29 -17.26 12.89 7.61
C GLY A 29 -16.46 13.47 8.80
N ALA A 30 -16.34 12.75 9.91
CA ALA A 30 -15.45 13.10 11.04
C ALA A 30 -14.24 12.15 11.09
N TYR A 31 -13.59 12.00 9.97
CA TYR A 31 -12.53 11.03 9.74
C TYR A 31 -11.15 11.66 10.00
N ASP A 32 -10.40 11.05 10.90
CA ASP A 32 -9.01 11.40 11.18
C ASP A 32 -8.12 10.23 10.73
N PHE A 33 -7.48 10.39 9.58
CA PHE A 33 -6.62 9.37 8.98
C PHE A 33 -5.52 8.93 9.94
N ASN A 34 -4.82 9.89 10.55
CA ASN A 34 -3.68 9.58 11.42
C ASN A 34 -4.11 8.80 12.66
N LYS A 35 -5.24 9.19 13.26
CA LYS A 35 -5.78 8.47 14.40
C LYS A 35 -6.10 7.02 14.06
N TYR A 36 -6.75 6.78 12.93
CA TYR A 36 -7.13 5.43 12.50
C TYR A 36 -5.90 4.62 12.07
N TRP A 37 -4.97 5.27 11.40
CA TRP A 37 -3.71 4.64 10.99
C TRP A 37 -2.88 4.19 12.19
N ASN A 38 -2.72 5.05 13.20
CA ASN A 38 -2.00 4.73 14.42
C ASN A 38 -2.69 3.59 15.20
N ALA A 39 -4.02 3.59 15.27
CA ALA A 39 -4.75 2.49 15.90
C ALA A 39 -4.50 1.15 15.18
N CYS A 40 -4.44 1.14 13.85
CA CYS A 40 -4.10 -0.05 13.07
C CYS A 40 -2.64 -0.50 13.31
N SER A 41 -1.72 0.44 13.43
CA SER A 41 -0.33 0.16 13.78
C SER A 41 -0.21 -0.46 15.17
N GLU A 42 -0.83 0.15 16.19
CA GLU A 42 -0.84 -0.36 17.56
C GLU A 42 -1.52 -1.74 17.70
N PHE A 43 -2.46 -2.04 16.82
CA PHE A 43 -3.09 -3.36 16.72
C PHE A 43 -2.17 -4.42 16.06
N GLY A 44 -1.05 -4.03 15.47
CA GLY A 44 -0.14 -4.91 14.75
C GLY A 44 -0.63 -5.29 13.34
N LEU A 45 -1.59 -4.53 12.78
CA LEU A 45 -2.22 -4.88 11.49
C LEU A 45 -1.21 -4.95 10.34
N PHE A 46 -0.26 -4.03 10.31
CA PHE A 46 0.72 -3.95 9.21
C PHE A 46 1.84 -4.99 9.34
N GLU A 47 2.06 -5.54 10.53
CA GLU A 47 3.03 -6.61 10.78
C GLU A 47 2.51 -7.99 10.36
N MET A 48 1.18 -8.15 10.23
CA MET A 48 0.55 -9.44 9.98
C MET A 48 1.13 -10.19 8.77
N PRO A 49 1.30 -9.60 7.56
CA PRO A 49 1.81 -10.32 6.40
C PRO A 49 3.35 -10.35 6.32
N VAL A 50 4.05 -9.78 7.29
CA VAL A 50 5.52 -9.73 7.30
C VAL A 50 6.07 -11.04 7.85
N PRO A 51 7.05 -11.68 7.17
CA PRO A 51 7.67 -12.92 7.64
C PRO A 51 8.33 -12.79 9.01
N ASN A 52 8.39 -13.90 9.77
CA ASN A 52 8.99 -13.94 11.12
C ASN A 52 10.48 -13.55 11.15
N ASP A 53 11.23 -13.83 10.08
CA ASP A 53 12.64 -13.46 9.96
C ASP A 53 12.87 -11.94 9.79
N LEU A 54 11.79 -11.20 9.53
CA LEU A 54 11.72 -9.74 9.49
C LEU A 54 10.86 -9.15 10.63
N GLU A 55 10.74 -9.90 11.73
CA GLU A 55 10.01 -9.51 12.94
C GLU A 55 8.49 -9.31 12.74
N GLY A 56 7.90 -9.98 11.76
CA GLY A 56 6.46 -9.96 11.49
C GLY A 56 5.72 -11.17 12.08
N LEU A 57 4.42 -11.26 11.76
CA LEU A 57 3.52 -12.30 12.25
C LEU A 57 3.33 -13.47 11.29
N ASP A 58 3.87 -13.37 10.07
CA ASP A 58 3.84 -14.40 9.00
C ASP A 58 2.44 -14.97 8.71
N ILE A 59 1.42 -14.13 8.79
CA ILE A 59 0.04 -14.52 8.53
C ILE A 59 -0.12 -14.82 7.03
N ASP A 60 -0.65 -16.01 6.74
CA ASP A 60 -0.84 -16.48 5.38
C ASP A 60 -1.84 -15.64 4.56
N PRO A 61 -1.74 -15.65 3.22
CA PRO A 61 -2.57 -14.80 2.36
C PRO A 61 -4.08 -15.02 2.51
N LEU A 62 -4.54 -16.24 2.76
CA LEU A 62 -5.96 -16.53 2.95
C LEU A 62 -6.47 -15.89 4.24
N THR A 63 -5.73 -16.01 5.31
CA THR A 63 -6.06 -15.41 6.60
C THR A 63 -5.99 -13.87 6.51
N MET A 64 -5.05 -13.30 5.72
CA MET A 64 -5.04 -11.86 5.44
C MET A 64 -6.28 -11.37 4.70
N ILE A 65 -6.86 -12.17 3.80
CA ILE A 65 -8.14 -11.83 3.14
C ILE A 65 -9.28 -11.77 4.17
N LEU A 66 -9.31 -12.70 5.12
CA LEU A 66 -10.30 -12.69 6.22
C LEU A 66 -10.14 -11.44 7.11
N VAL A 67 -8.91 -11.03 7.38
CA VAL A 67 -8.60 -9.79 8.10
C VAL A 67 -9.15 -8.58 7.35
N CYS A 68 -8.91 -8.48 6.04
CA CYS A 68 -9.41 -7.37 5.20
C CYS A 68 -10.94 -7.35 5.13
N GLU A 69 -11.58 -8.51 5.03
CA GLU A 69 -13.05 -8.63 5.08
C GLU A 69 -13.59 -8.13 6.44
N ALA A 70 -12.97 -8.56 7.53
CA ALA A 70 -13.36 -8.16 8.89
C ALA A 70 -13.21 -6.65 9.14
N LEU A 71 -12.10 -6.06 8.65
CA LEU A 71 -11.89 -4.61 8.67
C LEU A 71 -13.00 -3.88 7.89
N GLY A 72 -13.27 -4.30 6.65
CA GLY A 72 -14.32 -3.70 5.82
C GLY A 72 -15.72 -3.86 6.38
N TYR A 73 -15.97 -4.94 7.13
CA TYR A 73 -17.24 -5.18 7.80
C TYR A 73 -17.41 -4.30 9.06
N GLY A 74 -16.33 -4.06 9.80
CA GLY A 74 -16.34 -3.27 11.03
C GLY A 74 -16.19 -1.77 10.83
N CYS A 75 -15.43 -1.33 9.84
CA CYS A 75 -15.16 0.07 9.53
C CYS A 75 -16.26 0.66 8.63
N LYS A 76 -16.69 1.90 8.92
CA LYS A 76 -17.69 2.62 8.12
C LYS A 76 -17.07 3.37 6.92
N ASP A 77 -15.76 3.57 6.91
CA ASP A 77 -15.04 4.24 5.82
C ASP A 77 -14.23 3.23 5.01
N ASN A 78 -14.85 2.70 3.95
CA ASN A 78 -14.16 1.78 3.03
C ASN A 78 -13.02 2.45 2.24
N GLY A 79 -12.97 3.78 2.16
CA GLY A 79 -11.83 4.49 1.61
C GLY A 79 -10.58 4.30 2.46
N PHE A 80 -10.71 4.34 3.77
CA PHE A 80 -9.60 4.05 4.67
C PHE A 80 -9.12 2.60 4.55
N ILE A 81 -10.05 1.64 4.47
CA ILE A 81 -9.67 0.23 4.25
C ILE A 81 -8.95 0.05 2.91
N PHE A 82 -9.38 0.78 1.88
CA PHE A 82 -8.67 0.79 0.59
C PHE A 82 -7.26 1.37 0.70
N ALA A 83 -7.05 2.43 1.51
CA ALA A 83 -5.73 2.99 1.76
C ALA A 83 -4.79 1.99 2.47
N ILE A 84 -5.32 1.25 3.46
CA ILE A 84 -4.60 0.14 4.13
C ILE A 84 -4.20 -0.93 3.11
N ASN A 85 -5.14 -1.38 2.29
CA ASN A 85 -4.89 -2.44 1.31
C ASN A 85 -3.84 -2.00 0.27
N ASN A 86 -3.87 -0.74 -0.16
CA ASN A 86 -2.85 -0.21 -1.06
C ASN A 86 -1.46 -0.21 -0.42
N HIS A 87 -1.35 0.18 0.83
CA HIS A 87 -0.10 0.11 1.59
C HIS A 87 0.43 -1.31 1.72
N LEU A 88 -0.41 -2.24 2.18
CA LEU A 88 -0.04 -3.64 2.42
C LEU A 88 0.27 -4.39 1.11
N PHE A 89 -0.72 -4.50 0.23
CA PHE A 89 -0.66 -5.42 -0.91
C PHE A 89 -0.02 -4.81 -2.14
N ALA A 90 -0.14 -3.50 -2.34
CA ALA A 90 0.39 -2.86 -3.54
C ALA A 90 1.79 -2.25 -3.34
N CYS A 91 2.23 -2.01 -2.09
CA CYS A 91 3.56 -1.48 -1.80
C CYS A 91 4.42 -2.46 -0.98
N MET A 92 4.01 -2.83 0.23
CA MET A 92 4.85 -3.62 1.13
C MET A 92 5.08 -5.05 0.63
N ILE A 93 4.04 -5.78 0.22
CA ILE A 93 4.17 -7.15 -0.32
C ILE A 93 5.10 -7.23 -1.55
N PRO A 94 5.03 -6.32 -2.55
CA PRO A 94 6.03 -6.28 -3.63
C PRO A 94 7.47 -6.14 -3.14
N ILE A 95 7.74 -5.30 -2.12
CA ILE A 95 9.07 -5.16 -1.53
C ILE A 95 9.48 -6.46 -0.84
N LEU A 96 8.59 -7.07 -0.05
CA LEU A 96 8.82 -8.37 0.60
C LEU A 96 9.15 -9.47 -0.40
N LYS A 97 8.45 -9.50 -1.54
CA LYS A 97 8.58 -10.57 -2.52
C LYS A 97 9.77 -10.39 -3.47
N TYR A 98 10.00 -9.16 -3.93
CA TYR A 98 10.94 -8.87 -5.03
C TYR A 98 12.11 -7.99 -4.62
N GLY A 99 12.06 -7.34 -3.48
CA GLY A 99 13.17 -6.53 -2.95
C GLY A 99 14.38 -7.39 -2.60
N ASN A 100 15.58 -6.84 -2.82
CA ASN A 100 16.81 -7.43 -2.31
C ASN A 100 16.91 -7.25 -0.77
N LYS A 101 17.93 -7.87 -0.16
CA LYS A 101 18.12 -7.83 1.30
C LYS A 101 18.20 -6.39 1.84
N GLN A 102 18.98 -5.53 1.21
CA GLN A 102 19.16 -4.14 1.65
C GLN A 102 17.85 -3.34 1.56
N GLN A 103 17.06 -3.54 0.49
CA GLN A 103 15.76 -2.90 0.34
C GLN A 103 14.77 -3.35 1.40
N LYS A 104 14.71 -4.66 1.71
CA LYS A 104 13.85 -5.19 2.77
C LYS A 104 14.24 -4.62 4.13
N GLU A 105 15.51 -4.68 4.49
CA GLU A 105 16.03 -4.15 5.75
C GLU A 105 15.78 -2.64 5.91
N LYS A 106 15.82 -1.88 4.82
CA LYS A 106 15.59 -0.43 4.85
C LYS A 106 14.12 -0.06 4.99
N TYR A 107 13.21 -0.71 4.26
CA TYR A 107 11.84 -0.23 4.13
C TYR A 107 10.81 -1.02 4.95
N ILE A 108 11.00 -2.34 5.11
CA ILE A 108 9.99 -3.16 5.77
C ILE A 108 9.74 -2.76 7.21
N PRO A 109 10.74 -2.49 8.06
CA PRO A 109 10.48 -2.10 9.45
C PRO A 109 9.62 -0.85 9.58
N GLY A 110 9.85 0.14 8.72
CA GLY A 110 9.05 1.37 8.70
C GLY A 110 7.63 1.17 8.16
N LEU A 111 7.48 0.34 7.15
CA LEU A 111 6.16 0.01 6.57
C LEU A 111 5.35 -0.89 7.51
N ALA A 112 5.96 -1.91 8.11
CA ALA A 112 5.32 -2.84 9.04
C ALA A 112 4.83 -2.17 10.32
N THR A 113 5.56 -1.16 10.80
CA THR A 113 5.13 -0.35 11.96
C THR A 113 4.23 0.83 11.61
N GLY A 114 3.86 1.01 10.33
CA GLY A 114 3.06 2.15 9.87
C GLY A 114 3.73 3.52 10.00
N LYS A 115 5.03 3.57 10.35
CA LYS A 115 5.83 4.81 10.36
C LYS A 115 6.08 5.36 8.97
N LEU A 116 6.14 4.47 7.97
CA LEU A 116 6.17 4.81 6.56
C LEU A 116 4.86 4.37 5.92
N ILE A 117 4.30 5.21 5.06
CA ILE A 117 3.12 4.90 4.26
C ILE A 117 3.55 4.59 2.84
N GLY A 118 3.06 3.46 2.31
CA GLY A 118 3.35 3.01 0.97
C GLY A 118 2.28 3.35 -0.06
N ALA A 119 2.71 3.63 -1.29
CA ALA A 119 1.85 3.80 -2.45
C ALA A 119 2.37 3.02 -3.66
N HIS A 120 1.47 2.76 -4.63
CA HIS A 120 1.77 2.03 -5.87
C HIS A 120 1.48 2.92 -7.07
N ALA A 121 2.52 3.27 -7.80
CA ALA A 121 2.47 4.26 -8.86
C ALA A 121 2.76 3.62 -10.23
N MET A 122 1.70 3.05 -10.84
CA MET A 122 1.76 2.46 -12.17
C MET A 122 1.02 3.31 -13.21
N THR A 123 -0.22 3.71 -12.89
CA THR A 123 -1.14 4.39 -13.81
C THR A 123 -0.61 5.74 -14.26
N GLU A 124 -0.81 6.05 -15.54
CA GLU A 124 -0.55 7.35 -16.16
C GLU A 124 -1.84 7.88 -16.82
N GLN A 125 -1.86 9.14 -17.21
CA GLN A 125 -3.03 9.75 -17.81
C GLN A 125 -3.50 8.97 -19.04
N GLU A 126 -2.57 8.53 -19.89
CA GLU A 126 -2.83 7.80 -21.14
C GLU A 126 -2.68 6.28 -21.02
N ALA A 127 -2.28 5.76 -19.85
CA ALA A 127 -2.04 4.33 -19.63
C ALA A 127 -2.66 3.84 -18.32
N GLY A 128 -3.88 3.34 -18.40
CA GLY A 128 -4.63 2.71 -17.30
C GLY A 128 -4.60 1.18 -17.40
N SER A 129 -5.68 0.59 -17.94
CA SER A 129 -5.80 -0.88 -18.12
C SER A 129 -4.72 -1.47 -19.01
N ASP A 130 -4.27 -0.72 -20.02
CA ASP A 130 -3.10 -1.07 -20.82
C ASP A 130 -1.82 -0.53 -20.17
N SER A 131 -1.43 -1.16 -19.09
CA SER A 131 -0.24 -0.80 -18.31
C SER A 131 1.09 -1.00 -19.05
N PHE A 132 1.06 -1.70 -20.20
CA PHE A 132 2.24 -1.83 -21.05
C PHE A 132 2.55 -0.59 -21.89
N HIS A 133 1.65 0.39 -21.93
CA HIS A 133 1.85 1.66 -22.64
C HIS A 133 2.30 2.82 -21.74
N ILE A 134 2.79 2.53 -20.54
CA ILE A 134 3.36 3.59 -19.70
C ILE A 134 4.51 4.30 -20.41
N GLU A 135 4.56 5.62 -20.27
CA GLU A 135 5.55 6.50 -20.90
C GLU A 135 6.67 6.93 -19.94
N THR A 136 6.45 6.82 -18.62
CA THR A 136 7.51 7.08 -17.63
C THR A 136 8.73 6.25 -17.97
N THR A 137 9.88 6.90 -18.09
CA THR A 137 11.16 6.26 -18.41
C THR A 137 12.08 6.20 -17.21
N ALA A 138 12.97 5.20 -17.20
CA ALA A 138 14.07 5.08 -16.26
C ALA A 138 15.37 4.85 -17.04
N GLN A 139 16.26 5.84 -17.05
CA GLN A 139 17.55 5.78 -17.72
C GLN A 139 18.64 5.51 -16.70
N LYS A 140 19.48 4.52 -16.99
CA LYS A 140 20.64 4.20 -16.15
C LYS A 140 21.75 5.22 -16.38
N ASP A 141 22.26 5.79 -15.29
CA ASP A 141 23.42 6.70 -15.28
C ASP A 141 24.38 6.24 -14.18
N GLY A 142 25.44 5.55 -14.57
CA GLY A 142 26.35 4.90 -13.63
C GLY A 142 25.64 3.87 -12.73
N ASP A 143 25.63 4.11 -11.43
CA ASP A 143 25.02 3.24 -10.43
C ASP A 143 23.59 3.66 -10.04
N ILE A 144 23.06 4.72 -10.64
CA ILE A 144 21.73 5.24 -10.39
C ILE A 144 20.81 5.10 -11.61
N TYR A 145 19.51 5.27 -11.38
CA TYR A 145 18.51 5.45 -12.42
C TYR A 145 17.87 6.83 -12.31
N ILE A 146 17.73 7.52 -13.43
CA ILE A 146 17.00 8.78 -13.55
C ILE A 146 15.63 8.46 -14.11
N LEU A 147 14.59 8.72 -13.30
CA LEU A 147 13.19 8.51 -13.69
C LEU A 147 12.60 9.84 -14.21
N ASN A 148 11.93 9.79 -15.35
CA ASN A 148 11.22 10.92 -15.95
C ASN A 148 9.81 10.49 -16.36
N GLY A 149 8.80 11.19 -15.86
CA GLY A 149 7.39 10.93 -16.18
C GLY A 149 6.45 11.43 -15.09
N SER A 150 5.18 11.12 -15.25
CA SER A 150 4.13 11.44 -14.30
C SER A 150 3.23 10.23 -14.09
N LYS A 151 2.74 10.06 -12.86
CA LYS A 151 1.82 8.98 -12.48
C LYS A 151 0.53 9.59 -11.95
N SER A 152 -0.61 9.15 -12.50
CA SER A 152 -1.92 9.70 -12.17
C SER A 152 -2.79 8.73 -11.40
N PHE A 153 -3.72 9.25 -10.59
CA PHE A 153 -4.69 8.47 -9.81
C PHE A 153 -4.03 7.52 -8.80
N ILE A 154 -2.93 7.97 -8.19
CA ILE A 154 -2.17 7.17 -7.25
C ILE A 154 -2.78 7.28 -5.85
N SER A 155 -3.35 6.16 -5.39
CA SER A 155 -3.88 6.05 -4.03
C SER A 155 -2.75 6.16 -3.01
N ASN A 156 -3.00 6.85 -1.91
CA ASN A 156 -2.06 7.22 -0.85
C ASN A 156 -0.99 8.25 -1.28
N ALA A 157 -0.83 8.63 -2.56
CA ALA A 157 0.25 9.51 -2.98
C ALA A 157 0.40 10.77 -2.10
N PRO A 158 -0.67 11.51 -1.76
CA PRO A 158 -0.54 12.73 -0.95
C PRO A 158 0.04 12.52 0.45
N ILE A 159 0.00 11.30 0.97
CA ILE A 159 0.42 10.96 2.33
C ILE A 159 1.55 9.92 2.37
N ALA A 160 1.96 9.36 1.21
CA ALA A 160 2.95 8.32 1.13
C ALA A 160 4.37 8.86 1.34
N ASP A 161 5.20 8.02 1.96
CA ASP A 161 6.64 8.24 2.13
C ASP A 161 7.44 7.43 1.11
N VAL A 162 6.90 6.27 0.69
CA VAL A 162 7.55 5.31 -0.21
C VAL A 162 6.59 4.91 -1.33
N PHE A 163 7.10 4.91 -2.55
CA PHE A 163 6.35 4.56 -3.76
C PHE A 163 7.00 3.38 -4.47
N ILE A 164 6.19 2.43 -4.94
CA ILE A 164 6.60 1.50 -5.99
C ILE A 164 6.24 2.12 -7.34
N VAL A 165 7.24 2.62 -8.05
CA VAL A 165 7.06 3.31 -9.33
C VAL A 165 7.45 2.38 -10.47
N PHE A 166 6.57 2.23 -11.46
CA PHE A 166 6.85 1.47 -12.67
C PHE A 166 7.31 2.40 -13.79
N ALA A 167 8.45 2.09 -14.38
CA ALA A 167 9.03 2.89 -15.44
C ALA A 167 9.65 2.00 -16.52
N ARG A 168 9.77 2.54 -17.73
CA ARG A 168 10.32 1.88 -18.89
C ARG A 168 11.84 1.97 -18.87
N THR A 169 12.51 0.83 -18.84
CA THR A 169 13.97 0.69 -18.91
C THR A 169 14.48 0.28 -20.29
N SER A 170 13.59 -0.30 -21.12
CA SER A 170 13.89 -0.68 -22.51
C SER A 170 12.63 -0.73 -23.37
N PRO A 171 12.73 -0.77 -24.71
CA PRO A 171 11.58 -0.93 -25.60
C PRO A 171 10.85 -2.25 -25.39
N GLY A 172 9.55 -2.27 -25.74
CA GLY A 172 8.70 -3.45 -25.72
C GLY A 172 8.01 -3.72 -24.38
N LYS A 173 7.13 -4.73 -24.36
CA LYS A 173 6.28 -5.05 -23.20
C LYS A 173 7.07 -5.51 -21.97
N GLN A 174 8.21 -6.17 -22.18
CA GLN A 174 9.07 -6.65 -21.10
C GLN A 174 10.06 -5.58 -20.58
N GLY A 175 10.04 -4.39 -21.15
CA GLY A 175 10.95 -3.30 -20.82
C GLY A 175 10.50 -2.46 -19.61
N ILE A 176 9.61 -2.95 -18.74
CA ILE A 176 9.11 -2.24 -17.58
C ILE A 176 9.74 -2.81 -16.32
N SER A 177 10.26 -1.94 -15.48
CA SER A 177 10.85 -2.28 -14.19
C SER A 177 10.16 -1.51 -13.05
N ALA A 178 10.20 -2.07 -11.84
CA ALA A 178 9.70 -1.44 -10.63
C ALA A 178 10.86 -0.82 -9.85
N PHE A 179 10.65 0.39 -9.34
CA PHE A 179 11.59 1.15 -8.55
C PHE A 179 10.97 1.53 -7.20
N ILE A 180 11.76 1.45 -6.13
CA ILE A 180 11.39 2.03 -4.84
C ILE A 180 11.83 3.49 -4.88
N VAL A 181 10.88 4.41 -4.72
CA VAL A 181 11.12 5.86 -4.76
C VAL A 181 10.65 6.45 -3.44
N GLU A 182 11.53 7.18 -2.76
CA GLU A 182 11.18 7.93 -1.55
C GLU A 182 10.61 9.30 -1.93
N LYS A 183 9.65 9.78 -1.15
CA LYS A 183 9.03 11.10 -1.34
C LYS A 183 10.05 12.23 -1.43
N ASP A 184 11.11 12.14 -0.64
CA ASP A 184 12.12 13.18 -0.51
C ASP A 184 13.26 13.07 -1.54
N PHE A 185 13.19 12.13 -2.49
CA PHE A 185 14.17 12.07 -3.56
C PHE A 185 14.12 13.31 -4.45
N PRO A 186 15.29 13.79 -4.92
CA PRO A 186 15.35 14.98 -5.77
C PRO A 186 14.46 14.85 -7.00
N GLY A 187 13.60 15.84 -7.22
CA GLY A 187 12.70 15.89 -8.38
C GLY A 187 11.34 15.25 -8.17
N VAL A 188 11.11 14.52 -7.08
CA VAL A 188 9.78 13.98 -6.75
C VAL A 188 8.85 15.13 -6.36
N LYS A 189 7.67 15.14 -6.97
CA LYS A 189 6.60 16.10 -6.67
C LYS A 189 5.29 15.34 -6.53
N VAL A 190 4.57 15.62 -5.47
CA VAL A 190 3.26 15.03 -5.21
C VAL A 190 2.20 16.11 -5.20
N SER A 191 1.09 15.88 -5.90
CA SER A 191 -0.03 16.82 -5.98
C SER A 191 -0.81 16.88 -4.66
N LYS A 192 -1.66 17.91 -4.54
CA LYS A 192 -2.73 17.91 -3.53
C LYS A 192 -3.72 16.78 -3.81
N PRO A 193 -4.43 16.28 -2.77
CA PRO A 193 -5.44 15.25 -2.96
C PRO A 193 -6.53 15.68 -3.95
N PHE A 194 -6.95 14.75 -4.80
CA PHE A 194 -8.10 14.94 -5.68
C PHE A 194 -9.41 14.93 -4.91
N HIS A 195 -10.38 15.74 -5.34
CA HIS A 195 -11.77 15.62 -4.91
C HIS A 195 -12.42 14.46 -5.67
N LYS A 196 -12.85 13.43 -4.93
CA LYS A 196 -13.43 12.23 -5.51
C LYS A 196 -14.92 12.13 -5.18
N MET A 197 -15.66 11.40 -6.02
CA MET A 197 -17.07 11.11 -5.80
C MET A 197 -17.29 10.12 -4.65
N GLY A 198 -16.30 9.30 -4.31
CA GLY A 198 -16.34 8.30 -3.24
C GLY A 198 -14.95 7.91 -2.75
N LEU A 199 -14.89 7.01 -1.76
CA LEU A 199 -13.65 6.51 -1.13
C LEU A 199 -12.72 7.63 -0.65
N ASN A 200 -13.29 8.69 -0.09
CA ASN A 200 -12.54 9.89 0.31
C ASN A 200 -11.54 9.62 1.44
N GLY A 201 -11.74 8.57 2.24
CA GLY A 201 -10.77 8.09 3.22
C GLY A 201 -9.46 7.53 2.63
N SER A 202 -9.37 7.33 1.30
CA SER A 202 -8.13 7.03 0.60
C SER A 202 -7.70 8.27 -0.18
N PRO A 203 -6.75 9.08 0.29
CA PRO A 203 -6.23 10.22 -0.48
C PRO A 203 -5.63 9.72 -1.79
N MET A 204 -5.87 10.46 -2.88
CA MET A 204 -5.40 10.10 -4.22
C MET A 204 -4.83 11.35 -4.88
N GLY A 205 -3.73 11.20 -5.64
CA GLY A 205 -3.04 12.31 -6.30
C GLY A 205 -2.18 11.85 -7.48
N GLU A 206 -1.28 12.73 -7.88
CA GLU A 206 -0.24 12.55 -8.89
C GLU A 206 1.13 12.68 -8.26
#